data_711a4ea13a84708e0e6d6504cc070cac
#
_entry.id   711a4ea13a84708e0e6d6504cc070cac
#
_cell.length_a   1.000
_cell.length_b   1.000
_cell.length_c   1.000
_cell.angle_alpha   90.00
_cell.angle_beta   90.00
_cell.angle_gamma   90.00
#
_symmetry.space_group_name_H-M   'P 1'
#
loop_
_entity.id
_entity.type
_entity.pdbx_description
1 polymer ?
#
loop_
_entity_poly.entity_id
_entity_poly.type
_entity_poly.pdbx_seq_one_letter_code
_entity_poly.pdbx_strand_id
1 'polypeptide(L)'
;MRERLDKIIKKRRLIRSRSRAQRMIEAGRVKVNGQIVTRPGHPIDTEAEIEITSYEKYVGRGGEKLEAALERFRIDVKGRVCLDIGASTGGFTDCLLQHGAARVYAIDVGHDQLNPRLRNDPRVVVREGINARYLVPQDVGEPVELVTIDVSFISLQFVLTPLIDVLQSGRGIVGADGFECDIIALVKPQYEVGKNRLPADGVVKSDADRTAVLDDLSMFIKSETPWQIVESIKSPIAGEKGNIEFLIHLR
;
A
#
# COMPACT_ATOMS: atom_id res chain seq x y z
N MET A 1 -14.97 10.73 35.24
CA MET A 1 -13.83 9.72 35.22
C MET A 1 -12.93 10.05 34.05
N ARG A 2 -11.58 10.00 34.24
CA ARG A 2 -10.67 10.29 33.11
C ARG A 2 -10.07 9.03 32.53
N GLU A 3 -10.03 8.95 31.20
CA GLU A 3 -9.43 7.86 30.43
C GLU A 3 -8.69 8.42 29.21
N ARG A 4 -7.75 7.64 28.65
CA ARG A 4 -6.97 8.03 27.46
C ARG A 4 -7.89 8.26 26.27
N LEU A 5 -7.65 9.34 25.52
CA LEU A 5 -8.43 9.73 24.33
C LEU A 5 -8.51 8.61 23.29
N ASP A 6 -7.36 7.95 22.96
CA ASP A 6 -7.32 6.86 21.99
C ASP A 6 -8.19 5.65 22.37
N LYS A 7 -8.32 5.39 23.69
CA LYS A 7 -9.17 4.31 24.20
C LYS A 7 -10.66 4.69 24.13
N ILE A 8 -11.01 5.93 24.53
CA ILE A 8 -12.40 6.41 24.52
C ILE A 8 -12.94 6.43 23.08
N ILE A 9 -12.16 6.94 22.12
CA ILE A 9 -12.54 6.97 20.70
C ILE A 9 -12.88 5.55 20.20
N LYS A 10 -12.06 4.55 20.52
CA LYS A 10 -12.35 3.15 20.16
C LYS A 10 -13.57 2.61 20.89
N LYS A 11 -13.70 2.86 22.20
CA LYS A 11 -14.80 2.40 23.05
C LYS A 11 -16.16 2.95 22.58
N ARG A 12 -16.20 4.24 22.22
CA ARG A 12 -17.37 4.89 21.64
C ARG A 12 -17.62 4.56 20.17
N ARG A 13 -16.76 3.71 19.56
CA ARG A 13 -16.83 3.28 18.15
C ARG A 13 -16.76 4.43 17.13
N LEU A 14 -16.21 5.57 17.51
CA LEU A 14 -15.99 6.69 16.60
C LEU A 14 -14.96 6.33 15.52
N ILE A 15 -13.96 5.51 15.90
CA ILE A 15 -12.96 4.94 14.99
C ILE A 15 -12.77 3.46 15.35
N ARG A 16 -12.74 2.58 14.33
CA ARG A 16 -12.73 1.12 14.52
C ARG A 16 -11.47 0.57 15.18
N SER A 17 -10.28 1.13 14.88
CA SER A 17 -9.03 0.64 15.46
C SER A 17 -8.34 1.72 16.30
N ARG A 18 -7.66 1.28 17.36
CA ARG A 18 -6.92 2.18 18.26
C ARG A 18 -5.73 2.84 17.55
N SER A 19 -5.02 2.11 16.70
CA SER A 19 -3.91 2.64 15.91
C SER A 19 -4.37 3.73 14.93
N ARG A 20 -5.53 3.56 14.31
CA ARG A 20 -6.14 4.60 13.48
C ARG A 20 -6.55 5.82 14.30
N ALA A 21 -7.13 5.62 15.48
CA ALA A 21 -7.46 6.73 16.39
C ALA A 21 -6.20 7.51 16.80
N GLN A 22 -5.10 6.83 17.11
CA GLN A 22 -3.82 7.46 17.45
C GLN A 22 -3.31 8.35 16.32
N ARG A 23 -3.25 7.82 15.10
CA ARG A 23 -2.82 8.60 13.92
C ARG A 23 -3.69 9.84 13.68
N MET A 24 -5.01 9.71 13.79
CA MET A 24 -5.92 10.84 13.60
C MET A 24 -5.75 11.90 14.67
N ILE A 25 -5.49 11.50 15.92
CA ILE A 25 -5.17 12.41 17.01
C ILE A 25 -3.85 13.13 16.73
N GLU A 26 -2.79 12.39 16.39
CA GLU A 26 -1.46 12.93 16.07
C GLU A 26 -1.50 13.90 14.88
N ALA A 27 -2.36 13.62 13.90
CA ALA A 27 -2.59 14.50 12.75
C ALA A 27 -3.48 15.72 13.05
N GLY A 28 -3.89 15.95 14.32
CA GLY A 28 -4.72 17.07 14.71
C GLY A 28 -6.17 17.00 14.19
N ARG A 29 -6.63 15.80 13.81
CA ARG A 29 -7.97 15.56 13.23
C ARG A 29 -9.04 15.23 14.30
N VAL A 30 -8.73 15.48 15.57
CA VAL A 30 -9.62 15.21 16.70
C VAL A 30 -9.70 16.43 17.60
N LYS A 31 -10.90 16.91 17.87
CA LYS A 31 -11.17 17.90 18.89
C LYS A 31 -11.83 17.27 20.11
N VAL A 32 -11.50 17.78 21.27
CA VAL A 32 -12.13 17.45 22.55
C VAL A 32 -12.65 18.77 23.15
N ASN A 33 -13.93 18.85 23.38
CA ASN A 33 -14.61 20.07 23.85
C ASN A 33 -14.20 21.31 22.99
N GLY A 34 -14.19 21.14 21.66
CA GLY A 34 -13.86 22.18 20.68
C GLY A 34 -12.36 22.44 20.48
N GLN A 35 -11.44 21.86 21.28
CA GLN A 35 -10.00 22.08 21.17
C GLN A 35 -9.30 20.91 20.51
N ILE A 36 -8.36 21.18 19.57
CA ILE A 36 -7.54 20.17 18.91
C ILE A 36 -6.62 19.51 19.94
N VAL A 37 -6.63 18.17 19.96
CA VAL A 37 -5.73 17.35 20.79
C VAL A 37 -4.87 16.50 19.88
N THR A 38 -3.54 16.57 20.07
CA THR A 38 -2.55 15.84 19.24
C THR A 38 -1.87 14.67 19.98
N ARG A 39 -2.15 14.49 21.27
CA ARG A 39 -1.54 13.41 22.08
C ARG A 39 -2.53 12.27 22.31
N PRO A 40 -2.32 11.07 21.74
CA PRO A 40 -3.25 9.94 21.85
C PRO A 40 -3.52 9.50 23.30
N GLY A 41 -2.50 9.61 24.14
CA GLY A 41 -2.58 9.28 25.56
C GLY A 41 -3.19 10.37 26.44
N HIS A 42 -3.63 11.50 25.88
CA HIS A 42 -4.18 12.61 26.65
C HIS A 42 -5.40 12.15 27.48
N PRO A 43 -5.38 12.35 28.83
CA PRO A 43 -6.48 11.94 29.67
C PRO A 43 -7.64 12.95 29.53
N ILE A 44 -8.77 12.48 29.05
CA ILE A 44 -10.01 13.27 28.94
C ILE A 44 -11.10 12.70 29.84
N ASP A 45 -12.11 13.51 30.14
CA ASP A 45 -13.32 13.00 30.80
C ASP A 45 -14.05 12.00 29.90
N THR A 46 -14.59 10.92 30.51
CA THR A 46 -15.32 9.91 29.74
C THR A 46 -16.60 10.44 29.08
N GLU A 47 -17.09 11.60 29.51
CA GLU A 47 -18.28 12.26 28.94
C GLU A 47 -17.91 13.47 28.04
N ALA A 48 -16.60 13.75 27.84
CA ALA A 48 -16.16 14.84 26.99
C ALA A 48 -16.73 14.71 25.57
N GLU A 49 -17.06 15.84 24.96
CA GLU A 49 -17.43 15.90 23.55
C GLU A 49 -16.19 15.60 22.69
N ILE A 50 -16.34 14.68 21.74
CA ILE A 50 -15.27 14.33 20.79
C ILE A 50 -15.80 14.53 19.38
N GLU A 51 -15.15 15.42 18.65
CA GLU A 51 -15.40 15.70 17.23
C GLU A 51 -14.25 15.14 16.39
N ILE A 52 -14.58 14.36 15.34
CA ILE A 52 -13.64 13.95 14.31
C ILE A 52 -13.78 14.97 13.16
N THR A 53 -12.77 15.83 13.01
CA THR A 53 -12.81 16.96 12.07
C THR A 53 -12.60 16.57 10.61
N SER A 54 -11.87 15.48 10.38
CA SER A 54 -11.72 14.88 9.05
C SER A 54 -11.38 13.41 9.16
N TYR A 55 -11.85 12.61 8.22
CA TYR A 55 -11.48 11.20 8.11
C TYR A 55 -10.28 11.03 7.17
N GLU A 56 -9.53 9.93 7.36
CA GLU A 56 -8.52 9.53 6.37
C GLU A 56 -9.23 9.29 5.03
N LYS A 57 -8.63 9.79 3.94
CA LYS A 57 -9.17 9.65 2.58
C LYS A 57 -9.32 8.17 2.21
N TYR A 58 -8.36 7.35 2.60
CA TYR A 58 -8.30 5.92 2.33
C TYR A 58 -8.40 5.10 3.61
N VAL A 59 -8.75 3.83 3.50
CA VAL A 59 -8.84 2.90 4.63
C VAL A 59 -7.49 2.64 5.31
N GLY A 60 -6.37 2.99 4.64
CA GLY A 60 -5.00 2.86 5.14
C GLY A 60 -4.05 3.87 4.49
N ARG A 61 -2.91 4.11 5.15
CA ARG A 61 -1.87 5.06 4.69
C ARG A 61 -1.31 4.77 3.29
N GLY A 62 -1.34 3.50 2.89
CA GLY A 62 -0.91 3.09 1.56
C GLY A 62 -1.60 3.87 0.45
N GLY A 63 -2.90 4.18 0.61
CA GLY A 63 -3.65 4.93 -0.40
C GLY A 63 -3.04 6.28 -0.76
N GLU A 64 -2.52 7.03 0.23
CA GLU A 64 -1.85 8.31 -0.03
C GLU A 64 -0.51 8.13 -0.77
N LYS A 65 0.19 6.99 -0.58
CA LYS A 65 1.40 6.67 -1.33
C LYS A 65 1.09 6.39 -2.79
N LEU A 66 0.08 5.53 -3.03
CA LEU A 66 -0.33 5.19 -4.40
C LEU A 66 -0.88 6.41 -5.13
N GLU A 67 -1.68 7.23 -4.47
CA GLU A 67 -2.20 8.47 -5.07
C GLU A 67 -1.08 9.36 -5.60
N ALA A 68 -0.04 9.62 -4.78
CA ALA A 68 1.10 10.41 -5.20
C ALA A 68 1.85 9.79 -6.39
N ALA A 69 1.92 8.45 -6.47
CA ALA A 69 2.50 7.77 -7.62
C ALA A 69 1.64 7.92 -8.88
N LEU A 70 0.32 7.72 -8.77
CA LEU A 70 -0.61 7.86 -9.89
C LEU A 70 -0.56 9.28 -10.48
N GLU A 71 -0.58 10.29 -9.61
CA GLU A 71 -0.47 11.70 -10.03
C GLU A 71 0.87 12.00 -10.70
N ARG A 72 1.98 11.58 -10.07
CA ARG A 72 3.32 11.86 -10.58
C ARG A 72 3.62 11.15 -11.89
N PHE A 73 3.26 9.88 -12.00
CA PHE A 73 3.49 9.04 -13.18
C PHE A 73 2.41 9.24 -14.25
N ARG A 74 1.37 10.04 -13.96
CA ARG A 74 0.24 10.33 -14.85
C ARG A 74 -0.47 9.08 -15.35
N ILE A 75 -0.68 8.13 -14.44
CA ILE A 75 -1.36 6.87 -14.75
C ILE A 75 -2.85 7.04 -14.49
N ASP A 76 -3.66 6.88 -15.54
CA ASP A 76 -5.11 6.83 -15.42
C ASP A 76 -5.58 5.42 -15.03
N VAL A 77 -6.37 5.34 -13.99
CA VAL A 77 -6.91 4.09 -13.43
C VAL A 77 -8.33 3.82 -13.91
N LYS A 78 -8.99 4.85 -14.46
CA LYS A 78 -10.42 4.79 -14.80
C LYS A 78 -10.72 3.66 -15.77
N GLY A 79 -11.66 2.78 -15.38
CA GLY A 79 -12.13 1.67 -16.19
C GLY A 79 -11.19 0.47 -16.27
N ARG A 80 -9.98 0.55 -15.67
CA ARG A 80 -8.98 -0.54 -15.72
C ARG A 80 -9.30 -1.68 -14.76
N VAL A 81 -8.87 -2.88 -15.13
CA VAL A 81 -8.72 -4.03 -14.25
C VAL A 81 -7.36 -3.96 -13.59
N CYS A 82 -7.34 -3.97 -12.25
CA CYS A 82 -6.14 -3.80 -11.46
C CYS A 82 -5.83 -5.03 -10.60
N LEU A 83 -4.54 -5.26 -10.35
CA LEU A 83 -4.02 -6.28 -9.44
C LEU A 83 -3.28 -5.57 -8.30
N ASP A 84 -3.74 -5.73 -7.06
CA ASP A 84 -3.12 -5.17 -5.85
C ASP A 84 -2.45 -6.30 -5.06
N ILE A 85 -1.12 -6.38 -5.11
CA ILE A 85 -0.32 -7.43 -4.46
C ILE A 85 0.19 -6.91 -3.11
N GLY A 86 -0.26 -7.55 -2.02
CA GLY A 86 -0.03 -7.11 -0.65
C GLY A 86 -1.11 -6.14 -0.17
N ALA A 87 -2.36 -6.44 -0.47
CA ALA A 87 -3.50 -5.56 -0.23
C ALA A 87 -3.67 -5.17 1.25
N SER A 88 -3.34 -6.06 2.20
CA SER A 88 -3.44 -5.83 3.64
C SER A 88 -4.79 -5.25 4.04
N THR A 89 -4.84 -4.08 4.67
CA THR A 89 -6.10 -3.39 5.03
C THR A 89 -6.84 -2.79 3.84
N GLY A 90 -6.22 -2.74 2.65
CA GLY A 90 -6.82 -2.26 1.41
C GLY A 90 -6.51 -0.80 1.08
N GLY A 91 -5.37 -0.27 1.53
CA GLY A 91 -5.01 1.12 1.25
C GLY A 91 -4.87 1.41 -0.25
N PHE A 92 -4.12 0.56 -0.98
CA PHE A 92 -3.96 0.67 -2.42
C PHE A 92 -5.26 0.31 -3.15
N THR A 93 -5.92 -0.78 -2.77
CA THR A 93 -7.24 -1.17 -3.30
C THR A 93 -8.25 -0.02 -3.23
N ASP A 94 -8.38 0.66 -2.07
CA ASP A 94 -9.30 1.80 -1.89
C ASP A 94 -8.91 2.98 -2.80
N CYS A 95 -7.62 3.24 -2.96
CA CYS A 95 -7.13 4.28 -3.87
C CYS A 95 -7.52 3.96 -5.32
N LEU A 96 -7.25 2.74 -5.80
CA LEU A 96 -7.62 2.31 -7.14
C LEU A 96 -9.13 2.45 -7.40
N LEU A 97 -9.97 2.02 -6.45
CA LEU A 97 -11.43 2.12 -6.57
C LEU A 97 -11.91 3.58 -6.61
N GLN A 98 -11.33 4.46 -5.80
CA GLN A 98 -11.66 5.89 -5.78
C GLN A 98 -11.20 6.61 -7.06
N HIS A 99 -10.15 6.11 -7.74
CA HIS A 99 -9.70 6.57 -9.06
C HIS A 99 -10.43 5.89 -10.23
N GLY A 100 -11.47 5.09 -9.94
CA GLY A 100 -12.38 4.58 -10.94
C GLY A 100 -11.98 3.24 -11.56
N ALA A 101 -11.17 2.42 -10.89
CA ALA A 101 -10.90 1.05 -11.32
C ALA A 101 -12.22 0.29 -11.55
N ALA A 102 -12.32 -0.44 -12.67
CA ALA A 102 -13.47 -1.28 -12.96
C ALA A 102 -13.48 -2.52 -12.06
N ARG A 103 -12.31 -3.08 -11.79
CA ARG A 103 -12.11 -4.23 -10.91
C ARG A 103 -10.75 -4.19 -10.26
N VAL A 104 -10.65 -4.71 -9.02
CA VAL A 104 -9.39 -4.86 -8.29
C VAL A 104 -9.30 -6.27 -7.72
N TYR A 105 -8.31 -7.03 -8.17
CA TYR A 105 -7.88 -8.27 -7.52
C TYR A 105 -6.98 -7.94 -6.36
N ALA A 106 -7.48 -8.09 -5.14
CA ALA A 106 -6.77 -7.79 -3.91
C ALA A 106 -6.14 -9.08 -3.36
N ILE A 107 -4.83 -9.23 -3.54
CA ILE A 107 -4.06 -10.43 -3.13
C ILE A 107 -3.29 -10.14 -1.87
N ASP A 108 -3.39 -11.04 -0.88
CA ASP A 108 -2.58 -10.99 0.35
C ASP A 108 -2.29 -12.40 0.88
N VAL A 109 -1.15 -12.56 1.56
CA VAL A 109 -0.80 -13.81 2.25
C VAL A 109 -1.56 -13.97 3.57
N GLY A 110 -2.01 -12.88 4.17
CA GLY A 110 -2.81 -12.85 5.38
C GLY A 110 -4.28 -13.19 5.11
N HIS A 111 -5.03 -13.33 6.19
CA HIS A 111 -6.48 -13.58 6.16
C HIS A 111 -7.21 -12.49 6.95
N ASP A 112 -8.41 -12.14 6.51
CA ASP A 112 -9.35 -11.23 7.19
C ASP A 112 -8.78 -9.84 7.50
N GLN A 113 -7.76 -9.40 6.73
CA GLN A 113 -7.16 -8.09 6.92
C GLN A 113 -7.88 -6.98 6.15
N LEU A 114 -8.42 -7.30 4.97
CA LEU A 114 -9.06 -6.32 4.11
C LEU A 114 -10.26 -5.67 4.80
N ASN A 115 -10.36 -4.35 4.70
CA ASN A 115 -11.45 -3.58 5.30
C ASN A 115 -12.81 -4.13 4.83
N PRO A 116 -13.79 -4.40 5.72
CA PRO A 116 -15.09 -4.95 5.36
C PRO A 116 -15.84 -4.16 4.28
N ARG A 117 -15.65 -2.83 4.21
CA ARG A 117 -16.25 -2.01 3.14
C ARG A 117 -15.71 -2.41 1.76
N LEU A 118 -14.40 -2.65 1.66
CA LEU A 118 -13.77 -3.06 0.41
C LEU A 118 -14.09 -4.51 0.07
N ARG A 119 -14.08 -5.39 1.06
CA ARG A 119 -14.47 -6.80 0.90
C ARG A 119 -15.88 -6.98 0.33
N ASN A 120 -16.78 -6.06 0.65
CA ASN A 120 -18.17 -6.08 0.17
C ASN A 120 -18.40 -5.22 -1.09
N ASP A 121 -17.37 -4.57 -1.64
CA ASP A 121 -17.49 -3.83 -2.91
C ASP A 121 -17.51 -4.83 -4.07
N PRO A 122 -18.53 -4.80 -4.93
CA PRO A 122 -18.66 -5.79 -6.04
C PRO A 122 -17.52 -5.71 -7.06
N ARG A 123 -16.73 -4.64 -7.06
CA ARG A 123 -15.55 -4.48 -7.91
C ARG A 123 -14.30 -5.15 -7.34
N VAL A 124 -14.32 -5.61 -6.08
CA VAL A 124 -13.16 -6.21 -5.41
C VAL A 124 -13.25 -7.72 -5.41
N VAL A 125 -12.24 -8.36 -5.99
CA VAL A 125 -12.05 -9.81 -5.92
C VAL A 125 -10.98 -10.10 -4.87
N VAL A 126 -11.41 -10.59 -3.71
CA VAL A 126 -10.50 -10.89 -2.60
C VAL A 126 -9.83 -12.24 -2.80
N ARG A 127 -8.51 -12.28 -2.72
CA ARG A 127 -7.66 -13.46 -2.85
C ARG A 127 -6.68 -13.51 -1.67
N GLU A 128 -7.10 -14.07 -0.55
CA GLU A 128 -6.29 -14.21 0.67
C GLU A 128 -5.60 -15.58 0.75
N GLY A 129 -4.53 -15.67 1.56
CA GLY A 129 -3.72 -16.87 1.69
C GLY A 129 -2.77 -17.12 0.51
N ILE A 130 -2.60 -16.17 -0.40
CA ILE A 130 -1.73 -16.29 -1.56
C ILE A 130 -0.41 -15.58 -1.27
N ASN A 131 0.67 -16.37 -1.26
CA ASN A 131 2.02 -15.82 -1.15
C ASN A 131 2.47 -15.31 -2.53
N ALA A 132 2.75 -14.02 -2.64
CA ALA A 132 3.15 -13.37 -3.89
C ALA A 132 4.40 -13.99 -4.55
N ARG A 133 5.23 -14.71 -3.80
CA ARG A 133 6.37 -15.48 -4.33
C ARG A 133 5.95 -16.62 -5.25
N TYR A 134 4.75 -17.13 -5.09
CA TYR A 134 4.22 -18.30 -5.81
C TYR A 134 2.95 -17.94 -6.60
N LEU A 135 2.83 -16.66 -6.97
CA LEU A 135 1.72 -16.17 -7.76
C LEU A 135 1.66 -16.90 -9.11
N VAL A 136 0.47 -17.31 -9.48
CA VAL A 136 0.23 -18.02 -10.75
C VAL A 136 -0.92 -17.35 -11.53
N PRO A 137 -1.01 -17.55 -12.87
CA PRO A 137 -2.05 -16.93 -13.68
C PRO A 137 -3.49 -17.22 -13.21
N GLN A 138 -3.70 -18.36 -12.57
CA GLN A 138 -5.02 -18.78 -12.07
C GLN A 138 -5.51 -17.95 -10.88
N ASP A 139 -4.61 -17.24 -10.17
CA ASP A 139 -4.96 -16.36 -9.06
C ASP A 139 -5.66 -15.09 -9.56
N VAL A 140 -5.51 -14.78 -10.85
CA VAL A 140 -6.13 -13.63 -11.53
C VAL A 140 -7.07 -14.14 -12.60
N GLY A 141 -8.31 -13.68 -12.61
CA GLY A 141 -9.38 -14.26 -13.44
C GLY A 141 -9.49 -13.68 -14.87
N GLU A 142 -8.81 -12.57 -15.14
CA GLU A 142 -8.91 -11.81 -16.38
C GLU A 142 -7.64 -10.97 -16.64
N PRO A 143 -7.49 -10.40 -17.85
CA PRO A 143 -6.38 -9.50 -18.16
C PRO A 143 -6.31 -8.30 -17.22
N VAL A 144 -5.07 -7.96 -16.80
CA VAL A 144 -4.77 -6.86 -15.88
C VAL A 144 -4.02 -5.74 -16.61
N GLU A 145 -4.44 -4.50 -16.38
CA GLU A 145 -3.93 -3.31 -17.05
C GLU A 145 -3.07 -2.44 -16.13
N LEU A 146 -3.17 -2.66 -14.81
CA LEU A 146 -2.36 -1.99 -13.79
C LEU A 146 -2.09 -2.93 -12.63
N VAL A 147 -0.82 -3.08 -12.27
CA VAL A 147 -0.40 -3.81 -11.08
C VAL A 147 0.12 -2.84 -10.04
N THR A 148 -0.30 -3.01 -8.79
CA THR A 148 0.28 -2.31 -7.64
C THR A 148 0.89 -3.32 -6.68
N ILE A 149 2.07 -3.02 -6.11
CA ILE A 149 2.80 -3.93 -5.23
C ILE A 149 3.22 -3.21 -3.95
N ASP A 150 2.67 -3.63 -2.80
CA ASP A 150 3.04 -3.15 -1.46
C ASP A 150 3.27 -4.33 -0.51
N VAL A 151 4.32 -5.10 -0.73
CA VAL A 151 4.67 -6.28 0.08
C VAL A 151 5.64 -5.95 1.21
N SER A 152 5.63 -6.75 2.27
CA SER A 152 6.55 -6.64 3.41
C SER A 152 7.28 -7.96 3.67
N PHE A 153 8.50 -7.86 4.22
CA PHE A 153 9.34 -9.00 4.61
C PHE A 153 9.83 -9.87 3.44
N ILE A 154 9.75 -9.36 2.21
CA ILE A 154 10.19 -10.01 0.99
C ILE A 154 10.77 -8.96 0.04
N SER A 155 11.83 -9.30 -0.71
CA SER A 155 12.33 -8.45 -1.78
C SER A 155 11.38 -8.46 -2.98
N LEU A 156 11.26 -7.33 -3.66
CA LEU A 156 10.47 -7.18 -4.90
C LEU A 156 10.91 -8.15 -5.99
N GLN A 157 12.17 -8.56 -6.04
CA GLN A 157 12.68 -9.54 -7.00
C GLN A 157 11.85 -10.84 -6.98
N PHE A 158 11.49 -11.32 -5.78
CA PHE A 158 10.71 -12.55 -5.63
C PHE A 158 9.22 -12.40 -5.99
N VAL A 159 8.74 -11.18 -6.15
CA VAL A 159 7.36 -10.88 -6.58
C VAL A 159 7.31 -10.60 -8.08
N LEU A 160 8.29 -9.88 -8.60
CA LEU A 160 8.37 -9.53 -10.02
C LEU A 160 8.60 -10.78 -10.89
N THR A 161 9.41 -11.75 -10.43
CA THR A 161 9.68 -12.97 -11.20
C THR A 161 8.41 -13.74 -11.55
N PRO A 162 7.55 -14.19 -10.61
CA PRO A 162 6.32 -14.91 -10.95
C PRO A 162 5.28 -14.01 -11.65
N LEU A 163 5.33 -12.71 -11.46
CA LEU A 163 4.44 -11.77 -12.13
C LEU A 163 4.63 -11.78 -13.66
N ILE A 164 5.83 -12.14 -14.16
CA ILE A 164 6.08 -12.29 -15.60
C ILE A 164 5.11 -13.32 -16.19
N ASP A 165 5.04 -14.51 -15.61
CA ASP A 165 4.15 -15.58 -16.09
C ASP A 165 2.68 -15.18 -15.98
N VAL A 166 2.29 -14.48 -14.92
CA VAL A 166 0.92 -13.99 -14.73
C VAL A 166 0.52 -13.05 -15.84
N LEU A 167 1.39 -12.10 -16.20
CA LEU A 167 1.10 -11.11 -17.22
C LEU A 167 1.28 -11.67 -18.65
N GLN A 168 2.19 -12.63 -18.88
CA GLN A 168 2.44 -13.24 -20.19
C GLN A 168 1.47 -14.36 -20.58
N SER A 169 0.76 -14.95 -19.64
CA SER A 169 -0.09 -16.13 -19.89
C SER A 169 -1.35 -15.89 -20.73
N GLY A 170 -1.50 -14.72 -21.33
CA GLY A 170 -2.67 -14.33 -22.13
C GLY A 170 -3.94 -14.04 -21.31
N ARG A 171 -3.89 -14.26 -20.01
CA ARG A 171 -4.94 -13.85 -19.06
C ARG A 171 -4.63 -12.54 -18.37
N GLY A 172 -3.38 -12.05 -18.49
CA GLY A 172 -2.89 -10.81 -17.92
C GLY A 172 -2.37 -9.78 -18.93
N ILE A 173 -2.21 -10.14 -20.20
CA ILE A 173 -1.83 -9.20 -21.27
C ILE A 173 -3.02 -9.08 -22.24
N VAL A 174 -3.53 -7.89 -22.37
CA VAL A 174 -4.52 -7.56 -23.39
C VAL A 174 -3.80 -7.23 -24.68
N GLY A 175 -4.01 -8.08 -25.69
CA GLY A 175 -3.88 -7.70 -27.07
C GLY A 175 -2.55 -8.01 -27.75
N ALA A 176 -2.67 -8.46 -29.02
CA ALA A 176 -1.60 -8.59 -30.00
C ALA A 176 -0.97 -7.25 -30.41
N ASP A 177 -1.48 -6.17 -29.88
CA ASP A 177 -1.14 -4.77 -30.24
C ASP A 177 -0.20 -4.09 -29.22
N GLY A 178 0.42 -4.84 -28.32
CA GLY A 178 1.46 -4.30 -27.43
C GLY A 178 0.90 -3.47 -26.28
N PHE A 179 -0.24 -3.86 -25.69
CA PHE A 179 -0.75 -3.19 -24.50
C PHE A 179 0.25 -3.35 -23.34
N GLU A 180 0.83 -2.24 -22.94
CA GLU A 180 1.77 -2.17 -21.82
C GLU A 180 1.00 -2.11 -20.50
N CYS A 181 1.11 -3.15 -19.67
CA CYS A 181 0.62 -3.13 -18.30
C CYS A 181 1.52 -2.22 -17.47
N ASP A 182 0.95 -1.20 -16.85
CA ASP A 182 1.68 -0.38 -15.90
C ASP A 182 1.88 -1.13 -14.57
N ILE A 183 3.07 -1.06 -13.99
CA ILE A 183 3.35 -1.62 -12.66
C ILE A 183 3.84 -0.50 -11.75
N ILE A 184 3.19 -0.32 -10.60
CA ILE A 184 3.65 0.59 -9.53
C ILE A 184 4.08 -0.25 -8.35
N ALA A 185 5.37 -0.26 -8.00
CA ALA A 185 5.88 -1.02 -6.88
C ALA A 185 6.45 -0.10 -5.78
N LEU A 186 6.10 -0.41 -4.53
CA LEU A 186 6.67 0.25 -3.36
C LEU A 186 7.97 -0.45 -2.96
N VAL A 187 9.09 0.22 -3.18
CA VAL A 187 10.42 -0.24 -2.76
C VAL A 187 10.63 0.10 -1.30
N LYS A 188 10.87 -0.91 -0.50
CA LYS A 188 11.16 -0.80 0.93
C LYS A 188 12.62 -1.19 1.18
N PRO A 189 13.56 -0.23 1.31
CA PRO A 189 14.98 -0.53 1.41
C PRO A 189 15.33 -1.56 2.48
N GLN A 190 14.60 -1.56 3.60
CA GLN A 190 14.80 -2.52 4.69
C GLN A 190 14.55 -3.99 4.31
N TYR A 191 13.87 -4.27 3.20
CA TYR A 191 13.62 -5.63 2.71
C TYR A 191 14.49 -5.97 1.49
N GLU A 192 15.22 -4.99 0.96
CA GLU A 192 16.10 -5.14 -0.20
C GLU A 192 17.58 -5.22 0.16
N VAL A 193 18.05 -4.52 1.21
CA VAL A 193 19.47 -4.46 1.60
C VAL A 193 20.09 -5.80 2.02
N GLY A 194 19.27 -6.85 2.21
CA GLY A 194 19.71 -8.13 2.75
C GLY A 194 19.98 -8.10 4.28
N LYS A 195 19.87 -9.26 4.90
CA LYS A 195 19.92 -9.39 6.37
C LYS A 195 21.22 -8.87 7.00
N ASN A 196 22.35 -9.02 6.32
CA ASN A 196 23.67 -8.64 6.85
C ASN A 196 23.91 -7.12 6.85
N ARG A 197 23.19 -6.36 6.05
CA ARG A 197 23.30 -4.90 5.95
C ARG A 197 22.16 -4.15 6.67
N LEU A 198 21.13 -4.86 7.13
CA LEU A 198 20.02 -4.25 7.85
C LEU A 198 20.44 -3.91 9.29
N PRO A 199 20.36 -2.64 9.71
CA PRO A 199 20.61 -2.25 11.10
C PRO A 199 19.67 -2.95 12.09
N ALA A 200 20.11 -3.09 13.36
CA ALA A 200 19.35 -3.79 14.40
C ALA A 200 17.97 -3.15 14.68
N ASP A 201 17.84 -1.84 14.48
CA ASP A 201 16.56 -1.12 14.60
C ASP A 201 15.65 -1.29 13.37
N GLY A 202 16.14 -1.93 12.31
CA GLY A 202 15.41 -2.18 11.07
C GLY A 202 15.22 -0.93 10.21
N VAL A 203 16.03 0.13 10.40
CA VAL A 203 15.92 1.40 9.66
C VAL A 203 17.17 1.64 8.82
N VAL A 204 17.01 1.73 7.51
CA VAL A 204 18.07 2.09 6.56
C VAL A 204 18.23 3.61 6.55
N LYS A 205 19.25 4.12 7.28
CA LYS A 205 19.48 5.56 7.50
C LYS A 205 20.37 6.20 6.44
N SER A 206 21.25 5.42 5.83
CA SER A 206 22.23 5.90 4.85
C SER A 206 21.57 6.14 3.50
N ASP A 207 21.78 7.33 2.92
CA ASP A 207 21.35 7.64 1.56
C ASP A 207 22.09 6.77 0.54
N ALA A 208 23.39 6.48 0.79
CA ALA A 208 24.17 5.60 -0.05
C ALA A 208 23.59 4.18 -0.11
N ASP A 209 23.15 3.62 1.04
CA ASP A 209 22.51 2.29 1.05
C ASP A 209 21.16 2.31 0.33
N ARG A 210 20.38 3.38 0.47
CA ARG A 210 19.12 3.53 -0.25
C ARG A 210 19.31 3.64 -1.76
N THR A 211 20.34 4.38 -2.19
CA THR A 211 20.71 4.48 -3.60
C THR A 211 21.17 3.12 -4.13
N ALA A 212 22.07 2.43 -3.42
CA ALA A 212 22.53 1.09 -3.81
C ALA A 212 21.38 0.10 -3.97
N VAL A 213 20.36 0.16 -3.10
CA VAL A 213 19.14 -0.67 -3.23
C VAL A 213 18.40 -0.39 -4.54
N LEU A 214 18.23 0.89 -4.91
CA LEU A 214 17.57 1.25 -6.16
C LEU A 214 18.38 0.83 -7.37
N ASP A 215 19.72 0.93 -7.31
CA ASP A 215 20.63 0.51 -8.37
C ASP A 215 20.60 -1.01 -8.53
N ASP A 216 20.71 -1.77 -7.44
CA ASP A 216 20.63 -3.24 -7.44
C ASP A 216 19.30 -3.73 -8.03
N LEU A 217 18.18 -3.09 -7.61
CA LEU A 217 16.85 -3.42 -8.13
C LEU A 217 16.71 -3.05 -9.62
N SER A 218 17.26 -1.92 -10.03
CA SER A 218 17.26 -1.48 -11.44
C SER A 218 18.04 -2.48 -12.32
N MET A 219 19.20 -2.94 -11.86
CA MET A 219 19.98 -3.97 -12.57
C MET A 219 19.18 -5.26 -12.70
N PHE A 220 18.57 -5.73 -11.61
CA PHE A 220 17.73 -6.93 -11.63
C PHE A 220 16.57 -6.79 -12.62
N ILE A 221 15.82 -5.69 -12.56
CA ILE A 221 14.67 -5.46 -13.45
C ILE A 221 15.13 -5.51 -14.91
N LYS A 222 16.25 -4.85 -15.23
CA LYS A 222 16.78 -4.79 -16.60
C LYS A 222 17.27 -6.14 -17.12
N SER A 223 17.86 -7.00 -16.24
CA SER A 223 18.43 -8.28 -16.67
C SER A 223 17.47 -9.47 -16.61
N GLU A 224 16.55 -9.46 -15.66
CA GLU A 224 15.72 -10.63 -15.31
C GLU A 224 14.24 -10.47 -15.63
N THR A 225 13.80 -9.30 -16.08
CA THR A 225 12.39 -9.03 -16.40
C THR A 225 12.24 -8.38 -17.78
N PRO A 226 11.06 -8.43 -18.39
CA PRO A 226 10.79 -7.72 -19.65
C PRO A 226 10.57 -6.20 -19.45
N TRP A 227 10.58 -5.71 -18.22
CA TRP A 227 10.28 -4.31 -17.89
C TRP A 227 11.52 -3.46 -17.70
N GLN A 228 11.29 -2.15 -17.72
CA GLN A 228 12.27 -1.13 -17.32
C GLN A 228 11.64 -0.13 -16.36
N ILE A 229 12.46 0.51 -15.52
CA ILE A 229 12.01 1.60 -14.67
C ILE A 229 11.83 2.85 -15.55
N VAL A 230 10.58 3.33 -15.65
CA VAL A 230 10.24 4.57 -16.37
C VAL A 230 10.52 5.78 -15.50
N GLU A 231 10.09 5.72 -14.22
CA GLU A 231 10.28 6.81 -13.26
C GLU A 231 10.29 6.25 -11.83
N SER A 232 10.89 7.00 -10.91
CA SER A 232 10.86 6.72 -9.49
C SER A 232 10.63 7.99 -8.67
N ILE A 233 9.92 7.87 -7.54
CA ILE A 233 9.72 8.95 -6.58
C ILE A 233 9.95 8.46 -5.16
N LYS A 234 10.38 9.38 -4.29
CA LYS A 234 10.33 9.14 -2.86
C LYS A 234 8.87 9.11 -2.39
N SER A 235 8.50 8.14 -1.58
CA SER A 235 7.17 8.07 -0.97
C SER A 235 6.89 9.32 -0.14
N PRO A 236 5.69 9.93 -0.23
CA PRO A 236 5.31 11.10 0.56
C PRO A 236 5.22 10.76 2.05
N ILE A 237 5.07 9.49 2.39
CA ILE A 237 4.93 9.01 3.76
C ILE A 237 5.99 7.95 4.03
N ALA A 238 6.69 8.08 5.15
CA ALA A 238 7.64 7.09 5.63
C ALA A 238 6.93 5.78 6.05
N GLY A 239 7.65 4.67 5.99
CA GLY A 239 7.25 3.39 6.53
C GLY A 239 7.01 3.42 8.05
N GLU A 240 6.45 2.35 8.60
CA GLU A 240 6.03 2.30 10.01
C GLU A 240 7.13 2.61 11.03
N LYS A 241 8.37 2.22 10.73
CA LYS A 241 9.55 2.49 11.59
C LYS A 241 10.30 3.75 11.19
N GLY A 242 9.78 4.55 10.23
CA GLY A 242 10.42 5.76 9.72
C GLY A 242 11.37 5.50 8.54
N ASN A 243 11.37 4.31 7.95
CA ASN A 243 12.11 4.04 6.72
C ASN A 243 11.64 4.96 5.59
N ILE A 244 12.57 5.52 4.86
CA ILE A 244 12.29 6.19 3.59
C ILE A 244 12.04 5.10 2.55
N GLU A 245 10.89 5.18 1.89
CA GLU A 245 10.45 4.23 0.87
C GLU A 245 10.35 4.96 -0.48
N PHE A 246 10.32 4.20 -1.56
CA PHE A 246 10.22 4.76 -2.92
C PHE A 246 9.10 4.06 -3.68
N LEU A 247 8.51 4.77 -4.63
CA LEU A 247 7.59 4.19 -5.60
C LEU A 247 8.26 4.21 -6.95
N ILE A 248 8.24 3.09 -7.65
CA ILE A 248 8.79 2.94 -8.99
C ILE A 248 7.67 2.60 -9.96
N HIS A 249 7.74 3.16 -11.15
CA HIS A 249 6.89 2.82 -12.29
C HIS A 249 7.67 1.96 -13.26
N LEU A 250 7.14 0.78 -13.57
CA LEU A 250 7.70 -0.15 -14.53
C LEU A 250 6.76 -0.30 -15.73
N ARG A 251 7.37 -0.42 -16.88
CA ARG A 251 6.68 -0.70 -18.14
C ARG A 251 7.55 -1.54 -19.08
#